data_82aabd1e317578829d0b1aa95546f082
#
_entry.id   82aabd1e317578829d0b1aa95546f082
#
_cell.length_a   1.000
_cell.length_b   1.000
_cell.length_c   1.000
_cell.angle_alpha   90.00
_cell.angle_beta   90.00
_cell.angle_gamma   90.00
#
_symmetry.space_group_name_H-M   'P 1'
#
loop_
_entity.id
_entity.type
_entity.pdbx_description
1 polymer ?
#
loop_
_entity_poly.entity_id
_entity_poly.type
_entity_poly.pdbx_seq_one_letter_code
_entity_poly.pdbx_strand_id
1 'polypeptide(L)'
;MKLIPLEQGLFKGFNEKNSTIYINDEKLKSFSLIHKFQEIGTYKIKIEVNEKLKDLSFLFYKYQRVTKVDLSHLDTTEVTTLEGAFECCQNLEEINLENINTDKLENLYGTFCACENLKEIKGIENINTKNVKDIRCFTCCKKLEKLNLEKWNQSKATNMWLLFKGCESLTDLNVSGWENTNVTNMDCMFQDCFKLQNLNIKDFKTPNVVKMNKLFLNCENLIKLDLSSFNTEHLEEMSGMIAGCRKLIDINLSSFNTNKVKDMSNLFEACNSLEKLDLKHFNTENVNNMSFMFYKCNNLTDLNISSFNTQKVTDMSSMFQFCEKLNILEISNFNTENVIKMRNMFSDCLSLTDVNLSSFNTPKVQDIAGMFQFCKKLINLDLSSFNTENVTNMSWMFNECYNLTNLNISNFNTKNVTDISCMFNVCTSLQSLNLSHFNTENVISMKAMFNECYKLQNVNVSSFNTENVTDMSYMFFRCEEMVKLDLSNFITKKVKSMECMFYGCGKLANLNLGNFTTENLSNVDDMFGQCVTLAKSDDSNFNKNTLEMFKIAAEGIPHANNEGDEQGNIQDNNGEAEQGVPQNIYSPEALMLALLKMGQGFK
;
A
#
# COMPACT_ATOMS: atom_id res chain seq x y z
N MET A 1 -44.53 -14.23 10.59
CA MET A 1 -43.10 -14.49 10.49
C MET A 1 -42.91 -15.88 9.89
N LYS A 2 -41.98 -16.06 8.96
CA LYS A 2 -41.58 -17.40 8.53
C LYS A 2 -40.75 -18.03 9.65
N LEU A 3 -41.06 -19.26 10.03
CA LEU A 3 -40.34 -20.01 11.08
C LEU A 3 -38.99 -20.54 10.57
N ILE A 4 -38.95 -20.84 9.28
CA ILE A 4 -37.76 -21.24 8.55
C ILE A 4 -37.74 -20.50 7.21
N PRO A 5 -36.55 -20.10 6.68
CA PRO A 5 -36.48 -19.35 5.44
C PRO A 5 -36.70 -20.26 4.23
N LEU A 6 -37.94 -20.36 3.79
CA LEU A 6 -38.27 -21.04 2.54
C LEU A 6 -38.31 -20.10 1.33
N GLU A 7 -37.73 -18.90 1.43
CA GLU A 7 -37.83 -17.88 0.37
C GLU A 7 -37.29 -18.31 -0.99
N GLN A 8 -36.45 -19.35 -1.03
CA GLN A 8 -35.86 -19.82 -2.28
C GLN A 8 -36.05 -21.32 -2.55
N GLY A 9 -36.82 -22.03 -1.72
CA GLY A 9 -37.07 -23.47 -1.92
C GLY A 9 -35.82 -24.36 -1.84
N LEU A 10 -34.74 -23.86 -1.19
CA LEU A 10 -33.46 -24.53 -1.11
C LEU A 10 -33.48 -25.72 -0.15
N PHE A 11 -34.03 -25.57 1.06
CA PHE A 11 -34.19 -26.67 2.01
C PHE A 11 -35.59 -27.27 1.96
N LYS A 12 -35.72 -28.59 1.74
CA LYS A 12 -36.97 -29.32 1.60
C LYS A 12 -37.15 -30.44 2.63
N GLY A 13 -36.28 -30.50 3.63
CA GLY A 13 -36.25 -31.61 4.60
C GLY A 13 -37.45 -31.67 5.54
N PHE A 14 -38.12 -30.54 5.82
CA PHE A 14 -39.26 -30.51 6.74
C PHE A 14 -40.57 -30.40 5.97
N ASN A 15 -41.51 -31.30 6.28
CA ASN A 15 -42.85 -31.33 5.67
C ASN A 15 -43.89 -31.86 6.66
N GLU A 16 -45.17 -31.78 6.30
CA GLU A 16 -46.30 -32.19 7.13
C GLU A 16 -46.26 -33.68 7.57
N LYS A 17 -45.62 -34.54 6.74
CA LYS A 17 -45.58 -35.99 7.03
C LYS A 17 -44.47 -36.34 8.00
N ASN A 18 -43.36 -35.62 7.99
CA ASN A 18 -42.18 -35.96 8.75
C ASN A 18 -41.85 -35.02 9.92
N SER A 19 -42.57 -33.89 10.06
CA SER A 19 -42.18 -32.88 11.05
C SER A 19 -43.36 -32.36 11.87
N THR A 20 -43.09 -32.14 13.17
CA THR A 20 -44.02 -31.49 14.09
C THR A 20 -43.36 -30.22 14.65
N ILE A 21 -44.06 -29.10 14.69
CA ILE A 21 -43.55 -27.80 15.13
C ILE A 21 -44.19 -27.38 16.44
N TYR A 22 -43.38 -26.90 17.38
CA TYR A 22 -43.79 -26.33 18.66
C TYR A 22 -43.25 -24.90 18.75
N ILE A 23 -44.02 -24.00 19.37
CA ILE A 23 -43.64 -22.63 19.70
C ILE A 23 -43.84 -22.45 21.20
N ASN A 24 -42.74 -22.13 21.94
CA ASN A 24 -42.74 -22.06 23.40
C ASN A 24 -43.36 -23.32 24.04
N ASP A 25 -42.95 -24.49 23.53
CA ASP A 25 -43.43 -25.82 23.92
C ASP A 25 -44.92 -26.14 23.63
N GLU A 26 -45.67 -25.25 22.97
CA GLU A 26 -47.01 -25.50 22.49
C GLU A 26 -47.01 -26.03 21.05
N LYS A 27 -47.61 -27.20 20.83
CA LYS A 27 -47.75 -27.83 19.52
C LYS A 27 -48.62 -27.01 18.59
N LEU A 28 -48.14 -26.72 17.37
CA LEU A 28 -48.98 -26.14 16.34
C LEU A 28 -50.07 -27.13 15.89
N LYS A 29 -51.30 -26.61 15.69
CA LYS A 29 -52.48 -27.41 15.28
C LYS A 29 -52.34 -28.02 13.88
N SER A 30 -51.52 -27.38 13.02
CA SER A 30 -51.21 -27.85 11.68
C SER A 30 -49.75 -27.50 11.35
N PHE A 31 -49.10 -28.30 10.50
CA PHE A 31 -47.78 -28.01 10.02
C PHE A 31 -47.77 -26.69 9.22
N SER A 32 -47.00 -25.75 9.65
CA SER A 32 -46.77 -24.50 8.92
C SER A 32 -45.39 -23.94 9.22
N LEU A 33 -44.63 -23.68 8.18
CA LEU A 33 -43.34 -22.99 8.27
C LEU A 33 -43.47 -21.46 8.33
N ILE A 34 -44.73 -20.96 8.31
CA ILE A 34 -45.09 -19.54 8.47
C ILE A 34 -45.98 -19.39 9.68
N HIS A 35 -45.59 -18.56 10.63
CA HIS A 35 -46.38 -18.26 11.83
C HIS A 35 -46.49 -16.74 12.05
N LYS A 36 -47.66 -16.25 12.43
CA LYS A 36 -47.89 -14.84 12.77
C LYS A 36 -47.86 -14.71 14.30
N PHE A 37 -46.78 -14.15 14.81
CA PHE A 37 -46.64 -13.82 16.23
C PHE A 37 -47.45 -12.57 16.55
N GLN A 38 -48.12 -12.58 17.70
CA GLN A 38 -48.96 -11.45 18.15
C GLN A 38 -48.13 -10.33 18.77
N GLU A 39 -47.00 -10.68 19.40
CA GLU A 39 -46.13 -9.75 20.10
C GLU A 39 -44.71 -9.83 19.55
N ILE A 40 -43.95 -8.75 19.77
CA ILE A 40 -42.52 -8.72 19.50
C ILE A 40 -41.78 -9.35 20.68
N GLY A 41 -40.96 -10.37 20.43
CA GLY A 41 -40.23 -11.06 21.48
C GLY A 41 -39.36 -12.20 20.97
N THR A 42 -38.70 -12.88 21.89
CA THR A 42 -37.90 -14.07 21.61
C THR A 42 -38.78 -15.31 21.81
N TYR A 43 -38.78 -16.20 20.84
CA TYR A 43 -39.60 -17.41 20.84
C TYR A 43 -38.69 -18.64 20.68
N LYS A 44 -38.98 -19.70 21.48
CA LYS A 44 -38.39 -21.01 21.31
C LYS A 44 -39.19 -21.79 20.27
N ILE A 45 -38.52 -22.17 19.18
CA ILE A 45 -39.13 -22.99 18.13
C ILE A 45 -38.45 -24.37 18.19
N LYS A 46 -39.27 -25.42 18.42
CA LYS A 46 -38.84 -26.80 18.39
C LYS A 46 -39.46 -27.49 17.18
N ILE A 47 -38.62 -28.21 16.43
CA ILE A 47 -39.07 -29.02 15.29
C ILE A 47 -38.67 -30.46 15.57
N GLU A 48 -39.63 -31.32 15.78
CA GLU A 48 -39.45 -32.76 15.88
C GLU A 48 -39.50 -33.37 14.49
N VAL A 49 -38.52 -34.18 14.15
CA VAL A 49 -38.41 -34.84 12.84
C VAL A 49 -38.47 -36.35 13.04
N ASN A 50 -39.40 -37.02 12.33
CA ASN A 50 -39.68 -38.45 12.48
C ASN A 50 -38.95 -39.30 11.41
N GLU A 51 -38.20 -38.70 10.52
CA GLU A 51 -37.44 -39.37 9.46
C GLU A 51 -35.95 -39.04 9.56
N LYS A 52 -35.10 -39.94 9.09
CA LYS A 52 -33.66 -39.67 8.97
C LYS A 52 -33.41 -38.72 7.79
N LEU A 53 -32.92 -37.55 8.10
CA LEU A 53 -32.52 -36.57 7.08
C LEU A 53 -31.14 -36.96 6.49
N LYS A 54 -30.98 -36.76 5.17
CA LYS A 54 -29.72 -37.00 4.46
C LYS A 54 -29.00 -35.70 4.07
N ASP A 55 -29.79 -34.65 3.94
CA ASP A 55 -29.34 -33.36 3.42
C ASP A 55 -29.85 -32.24 4.34
N LEU A 56 -28.93 -31.46 4.91
CA LEU A 56 -29.24 -30.28 5.72
C LEU A 56 -28.73 -28.99 5.02
N SER A 57 -28.43 -29.06 3.71
CA SER A 57 -27.99 -27.91 2.96
C SER A 57 -28.98 -26.77 3.04
N PHE A 58 -28.47 -25.58 3.29
CA PHE A 58 -29.25 -24.32 3.34
C PHE A 58 -30.37 -24.30 4.38
N LEU A 59 -30.29 -25.08 5.45
CA LEU A 59 -31.34 -25.23 6.48
C LEU A 59 -31.85 -23.89 7.03
N PHE A 60 -30.96 -22.95 7.36
CA PHE A 60 -31.25 -21.59 7.83
C PHE A 60 -30.64 -20.50 6.94
N TYR A 61 -30.31 -20.80 5.70
CA TYR A 61 -29.65 -19.88 4.77
C TYR A 61 -30.28 -18.49 4.76
N LYS A 62 -29.47 -17.45 5.05
CA LYS A 62 -29.89 -16.03 5.13
C LYS A 62 -30.96 -15.72 6.19
N TYR A 63 -31.12 -16.57 7.19
CA TYR A 63 -32.15 -16.35 8.22
C TYR A 63 -31.67 -15.41 9.33
N GLN A 64 -32.04 -14.12 9.19
CA GLN A 64 -31.55 -13.04 10.05
C GLN A 64 -32.19 -13.01 11.47
N ARG A 65 -33.17 -13.86 11.76
CA ARG A 65 -33.94 -13.78 13.01
C ARG A 65 -33.55 -14.85 14.03
N VAL A 66 -32.74 -15.81 13.65
CA VAL A 66 -32.24 -16.85 14.56
C VAL A 66 -31.04 -16.31 15.34
N THR A 67 -31.03 -16.53 16.65
CA THR A 67 -29.95 -16.16 17.54
C THR A 67 -29.24 -17.39 18.14
N LYS A 68 -29.99 -18.49 18.31
CA LYS A 68 -29.44 -19.77 18.81
C LYS A 68 -30.08 -20.94 18.08
N VAL A 69 -29.27 -21.95 17.82
CA VAL A 69 -29.72 -23.22 17.22
C VAL A 69 -29.14 -24.39 18.04
N ASP A 70 -29.99 -25.37 18.32
CA ASP A 70 -29.59 -26.61 18.98
C ASP A 70 -30.00 -27.80 18.09
N LEU A 71 -28.98 -28.53 17.59
CA LEU A 71 -29.14 -29.75 16.81
C LEU A 71 -28.72 -31.00 17.58
N SER A 72 -28.40 -30.90 18.89
CA SER A 72 -27.83 -32.01 19.69
C SER A 72 -28.76 -33.22 19.81
N HIS A 73 -30.03 -33.06 19.51
CA HIS A 73 -31.04 -34.12 19.55
C HIS A 73 -31.50 -34.57 18.15
N LEU A 74 -30.93 -34.02 17.07
CA LEU A 74 -31.29 -34.44 15.72
C LEU A 74 -30.57 -35.74 15.34
N ASP A 75 -31.31 -36.74 14.83
CA ASP A 75 -30.69 -37.90 14.19
C ASP A 75 -30.02 -37.53 12.87
N THR A 76 -28.68 -37.42 12.90
CA THR A 76 -27.86 -37.03 11.75
C THR A 76 -27.10 -38.21 11.16
N THR A 77 -27.44 -39.48 11.54
CA THR A 77 -26.71 -40.67 11.11
C THR A 77 -26.66 -40.89 9.60
N GLU A 78 -27.56 -40.31 8.84
CA GLU A 78 -27.64 -40.37 7.38
C GLU A 78 -27.18 -39.06 6.68
N VAL A 79 -26.84 -38.01 7.44
CA VAL A 79 -26.50 -36.70 6.89
C VAL A 79 -25.17 -36.74 6.17
N THR A 80 -25.17 -36.33 4.90
CA THR A 80 -23.99 -36.25 4.05
C THR A 80 -23.51 -34.84 3.80
N THR A 81 -24.35 -33.82 3.99
CA THR A 81 -24.04 -32.43 3.69
C THR A 81 -24.67 -31.45 4.67
N LEU A 82 -23.87 -30.45 5.07
CA LEU A 82 -24.26 -29.25 5.81
C LEU A 82 -24.01 -27.99 4.97
N GLU A 83 -23.91 -28.12 3.64
CA GLU A 83 -23.60 -27.02 2.73
C GLU A 83 -24.49 -25.81 2.98
N GLY A 84 -23.88 -24.65 3.29
CA GLY A 84 -24.59 -23.40 3.54
C GLY A 84 -25.68 -23.45 4.62
N ALA A 85 -25.66 -24.47 5.53
CA ALA A 85 -26.78 -24.71 6.47
C ALA A 85 -27.14 -23.47 7.30
N PHE A 86 -26.17 -22.65 7.67
CA PHE A 86 -26.34 -21.40 8.44
C PHE A 86 -25.78 -20.19 7.69
N GLU A 87 -25.44 -20.31 6.43
CA GLU A 87 -24.78 -19.25 5.68
C GLU A 87 -25.58 -17.95 5.74
N CYS A 88 -24.88 -16.85 6.04
CA CYS A 88 -25.45 -15.50 6.21
C CYS A 88 -26.49 -15.38 7.34
N CYS A 89 -26.47 -16.21 8.36
CA CYS A 89 -27.25 -16.02 9.59
C CYS A 89 -26.56 -14.98 10.48
N GLN A 90 -26.63 -13.71 10.10
CA GLN A 90 -25.84 -12.64 10.72
C GLN A 90 -26.10 -12.45 12.22
N ASN A 91 -27.31 -12.74 12.72
CA ASN A 91 -27.65 -12.59 14.13
C ASN A 91 -27.48 -13.88 14.97
N LEU A 92 -27.03 -14.96 14.36
CA LEU A 92 -26.79 -16.22 15.07
C LEU A 92 -25.57 -16.07 16.00
N GLU A 93 -25.76 -16.35 17.29
CA GLU A 93 -24.73 -16.18 18.33
C GLU A 93 -24.17 -17.52 18.82
N GLU A 94 -25.00 -18.58 18.85
CA GLU A 94 -24.65 -19.88 19.40
C GLU A 94 -25.26 -21.03 18.59
N ILE A 95 -24.43 -22.05 18.33
CA ILE A 95 -24.88 -23.32 17.74
C ILE A 95 -24.41 -24.46 18.65
N ASN A 96 -25.35 -25.37 18.95
CA ASN A 96 -25.05 -26.62 19.65
C ASN A 96 -25.08 -27.80 18.67
N LEU A 97 -23.91 -28.42 18.44
CA LEU A 97 -23.70 -29.60 17.62
C LEU A 97 -23.23 -30.80 18.46
N GLU A 98 -23.33 -30.74 19.80
CA GLU A 98 -23.02 -31.88 20.63
C GLU A 98 -23.88 -33.09 20.25
N ASN A 99 -23.30 -34.28 20.27
CA ASN A 99 -23.95 -35.56 19.99
C ASN A 99 -24.47 -35.78 18.56
N ILE A 100 -24.24 -34.86 17.61
CA ILE A 100 -24.57 -35.16 16.21
C ILE A 100 -23.63 -36.25 15.66
N ASN A 101 -24.16 -37.16 14.85
CA ASN A 101 -23.36 -38.13 14.10
C ASN A 101 -22.99 -37.53 12.75
N THR A 102 -21.69 -37.50 12.45
CA THR A 102 -21.14 -36.94 11.21
C THR A 102 -20.29 -37.93 10.40
N ASP A 103 -20.47 -39.26 10.66
CA ASP A 103 -19.65 -40.31 10.02
C ASP A 103 -19.81 -40.38 8.48
N LYS A 104 -20.98 -39.93 7.97
CA LYS A 104 -21.26 -39.90 6.53
C LYS A 104 -21.07 -38.52 5.91
N LEU A 105 -20.64 -37.53 6.68
CA LEU A 105 -20.50 -36.16 6.22
C LEU A 105 -19.42 -36.03 5.13
N GLU A 106 -19.79 -35.43 4.00
CA GLU A 106 -18.90 -35.23 2.83
C GLU A 106 -18.69 -33.76 2.48
N ASN A 107 -19.58 -32.84 2.92
CA ASN A 107 -19.55 -31.44 2.54
C ASN A 107 -19.91 -30.50 3.72
N LEU A 108 -18.99 -29.55 4.00
CA LEU A 108 -19.16 -28.46 4.99
C LEU A 108 -19.07 -27.08 4.34
N TYR A 109 -19.07 -26.99 3.01
CA TYR A 109 -18.91 -25.72 2.31
C TYR A 109 -19.95 -24.69 2.77
N GLY A 110 -19.49 -23.52 3.17
CA GLY A 110 -20.34 -22.41 3.55
C GLY A 110 -21.15 -22.61 4.84
N THR A 111 -21.03 -23.71 5.56
CA THR A 111 -21.91 -24.06 6.69
C THR A 111 -22.17 -22.90 7.64
N PHE A 112 -21.12 -22.18 8.07
CA PHE A 112 -21.21 -21.03 8.98
C PHE A 112 -20.80 -19.71 8.33
N CYS A 113 -20.57 -19.67 7.02
CA CYS A 113 -20.07 -18.49 6.34
C CYS A 113 -20.96 -17.27 6.60
N ALA A 114 -20.35 -16.12 6.90
CA ALA A 114 -21.01 -14.86 7.20
C ALA A 114 -22.01 -14.91 8.39
N CYS A 115 -21.81 -15.83 9.32
CA CYS A 115 -22.45 -15.79 10.65
C CYS A 115 -21.70 -14.77 11.52
N GLU A 116 -21.89 -13.48 11.22
CA GLU A 116 -21.05 -12.40 11.75
C GLU A 116 -21.08 -12.28 13.29
N ASN A 117 -22.18 -12.64 13.95
CA ASN A 117 -22.32 -12.59 15.40
C ASN A 117 -22.07 -13.92 16.11
N LEU A 118 -21.70 -14.98 15.38
CA LEU A 118 -21.47 -16.31 15.95
C LEU A 118 -20.23 -16.29 16.89
N LYS A 119 -20.47 -16.60 18.16
CA LYS A 119 -19.49 -16.58 19.24
C LYS A 119 -19.01 -17.98 19.60
N GLU A 120 -19.91 -18.97 19.57
CA GLU A 120 -19.68 -20.33 20.03
C GLU A 120 -20.33 -21.36 19.14
N ILE A 121 -19.60 -22.46 18.88
CA ILE A 121 -20.12 -23.67 18.21
C ILE A 121 -19.75 -24.86 19.10
N LYS A 122 -20.68 -25.25 19.98
CA LYS A 122 -20.48 -26.40 20.87
C LYS A 122 -20.40 -27.69 20.07
N GLY A 123 -19.42 -28.55 20.40
CA GLY A 123 -19.25 -29.83 19.73
C GLY A 123 -18.55 -29.78 18.37
N ILE A 124 -18.06 -28.62 17.94
CA ILE A 124 -17.36 -28.46 16.65
C ILE A 124 -16.10 -29.33 16.57
N GLU A 125 -15.41 -29.54 17.69
CA GLU A 125 -14.22 -30.38 17.81
C GLU A 125 -14.49 -31.88 17.61
N ASN A 126 -15.74 -32.31 17.69
CA ASN A 126 -16.17 -33.71 17.54
C ASN A 126 -16.72 -34.03 16.14
N ILE A 127 -16.79 -33.06 15.25
CA ILE A 127 -17.18 -33.28 13.86
C ILE A 127 -16.19 -34.26 13.19
N ASN A 128 -16.69 -35.37 12.68
CA ASN A 128 -15.91 -36.31 11.90
C ASN A 128 -15.75 -35.85 10.47
N THR A 129 -14.60 -35.27 10.12
CA THR A 129 -14.32 -34.71 8.80
C THR A 129 -13.61 -35.67 7.84
N LYS A 130 -13.42 -36.96 8.23
CA LYS A 130 -12.67 -37.97 7.44
C LYS A 130 -13.14 -38.08 5.97
N ASN A 131 -14.43 -37.89 5.72
CA ASN A 131 -14.99 -38.01 4.40
C ASN A 131 -15.25 -36.66 3.72
N VAL A 132 -15.01 -35.55 4.42
CA VAL A 132 -15.30 -34.20 3.95
C VAL A 132 -14.31 -33.78 2.86
N LYS A 133 -14.84 -33.39 1.69
CA LYS A 133 -14.10 -32.93 0.53
C LYS A 133 -13.93 -31.42 0.53
N ASP A 134 -14.91 -30.68 1.08
CA ASP A 134 -14.88 -29.24 1.20
C ASP A 134 -15.16 -28.80 2.64
N ILE A 135 -14.13 -28.24 3.30
CA ILE A 135 -14.15 -27.82 4.69
C ILE A 135 -14.26 -26.30 4.88
N ARG A 136 -14.45 -25.54 3.81
CA ARG A 136 -14.49 -24.06 3.82
C ARG A 136 -15.77 -23.55 4.46
N CYS A 137 -15.81 -23.43 5.78
CA CYS A 137 -17.06 -23.20 6.51
C CYS A 137 -17.09 -22.00 7.46
N PHE A 138 -15.95 -21.30 7.72
CA PHE A 138 -15.89 -20.24 8.73
C PHE A 138 -15.68 -18.82 8.16
N THR A 139 -15.72 -18.63 6.86
CA THR A 139 -15.49 -17.31 6.25
C THR A 139 -16.40 -16.25 6.88
N CYS A 140 -15.84 -15.13 7.36
CA CYS A 140 -16.53 -13.99 7.97
C CYS A 140 -17.35 -14.32 9.24
N CYS A 141 -16.90 -15.28 10.04
CA CYS A 141 -17.39 -15.47 11.42
C CYS A 141 -16.72 -14.45 12.36
N LYS A 142 -17.13 -13.19 12.27
CA LYS A 142 -16.40 -12.03 12.85
C LYS A 142 -16.28 -12.08 14.39
N LYS A 143 -17.23 -12.68 15.10
CA LYS A 143 -17.26 -12.74 16.57
C LYS A 143 -16.74 -14.03 17.18
N LEU A 144 -16.38 -15.00 16.35
CA LEU A 144 -15.81 -16.26 16.82
C LEU A 144 -14.43 -16.02 17.44
N GLU A 145 -14.25 -16.43 18.69
CA GLU A 145 -13.03 -16.12 19.45
C GLU A 145 -12.03 -17.27 19.52
N LYS A 146 -12.53 -18.50 19.59
CA LYS A 146 -11.68 -19.69 19.77
C LYS A 146 -12.17 -20.88 18.96
N LEU A 147 -11.24 -21.62 18.39
CA LEU A 147 -11.50 -22.88 17.69
C LEU A 147 -10.40 -23.90 18.00
N ASN A 148 -10.81 -25.11 18.39
CA ASN A 148 -9.92 -26.24 18.46
C ASN A 148 -10.37 -27.31 17.45
N LEU A 149 -9.61 -27.44 16.37
CA LEU A 149 -9.91 -28.35 15.26
C LEU A 149 -8.82 -29.41 15.07
N GLU A 150 -8.03 -29.66 16.10
CA GLU A 150 -6.94 -30.65 16.09
C GLU A 150 -7.41 -32.06 15.63
N LYS A 151 -8.63 -32.46 16.00
CA LYS A 151 -9.20 -33.77 15.63
C LYS A 151 -9.75 -33.84 14.20
N TRP A 152 -9.83 -32.71 13.48
CA TRP A 152 -10.32 -32.70 12.10
C TRP A 152 -9.35 -33.43 11.17
N ASN A 153 -9.88 -34.26 10.29
CA ASN A 153 -9.13 -34.96 9.26
C ASN A 153 -9.35 -34.32 7.90
N GLN A 154 -8.28 -33.84 7.26
CA GLN A 154 -8.32 -33.11 6.00
C GLN A 154 -7.86 -33.96 4.80
N SER A 155 -7.70 -35.27 4.97
CA SER A 155 -7.11 -36.17 3.95
C SER A 155 -7.87 -36.15 2.60
N LYS A 156 -9.13 -35.74 2.56
CA LYS A 156 -9.91 -35.61 1.32
C LYS A 156 -10.09 -34.18 0.84
N ALA A 157 -9.73 -33.18 1.65
CA ALA A 157 -9.84 -31.78 1.25
C ALA A 157 -8.80 -31.41 0.19
N THR A 158 -9.21 -30.70 -0.83
CA THR A 158 -8.33 -30.23 -1.93
C THR A 158 -8.10 -28.73 -1.91
N ASN A 159 -8.93 -27.98 -1.16
CA ASN A 159 -8.94 -26.54 -1.15
C ASN A 159 -9.27 -26.01 0.26
N MET A 160 -8.45 -25.04 0.73
CA MET A 160 -8.65 -24.32 2.00
C MET A 160 -8.77 -22.80 1.80
N TRP A 161 -8.97 -22.36 0.55
CA TRP A 161 -9.15 -20.96 0.21
C TRP A 161 -10.24 -20.31 1.07
N LEU A 162 -9.91 -19.18 1.74
CA LEU A 162 -10.82 -18.39 2.60
C LEU A 162 -11.34 -19.11 3.87
N LEU A 163 -10.83 -20.27 4.28
CA LEU A 163 -11.43 -21.09 5.36
C LEU A 163 -11.75 -20.28 6.63
N PHE A 164 -10.82 -19.46 7.12
CA PHE A 164 -10.99 -18.58 8.29
C PHE A 164 -10.95 -17.10 7.94
N LYS A 165 -11.05 -16.74 6.65
CA LYS A 165 -10.99 -15.33 6.25
C LYS A 165 -12.04 -14.49 6.98
N GLY A 166 -11.60 -13.35 7.55
CA GLY A 166 -12.51 -12.41 8.22
C GLY A 166 -13.05 -12.91 9.56
N CYS A 167 -12.41 -13.89 10.18
CA CYS A 167 -12.65 -14.25 11.59
C CYS A 167 -11.97 -13.20 12.49
N GLU A 168 -12.50 -11.98 12.48
CA GLU A 168 -11.87 -10.77 13.02
C GLU A 168 -11.56 -10.85 14.52
N SER A 169 -12.37 -11.58 15.30
CA SER A 169 -12.21 -11.74 16.76
C SER A 169 -11.47 -13.00 17.19
N LEU A 170 -11.08 -13.85 16.23
CA LEU A 170 -10.42 -15.12 16.54
C LEU A 170 -9.05 -14.87 17.20
N THR A 171 -8.90 -15.26 18.45
CA THR A 171 -7.66 -15.11 19.25
C THR A 171 -6.87 -16.40 19.33
N ASP A 172 -7.56 -17.53 19.39
CA ASP A 172 -6.97 -18.86 19.61
C ASP A 172 -7.48 -19.85 18.55
N LEU A 173 -6.56 -20.39 17.77
CA LEU A 173 -6.85 -21.42 16.76
C LEU A 173 -5.87 -22.58 16.86
N ASN A 174 -6.39 -23.81 17.03
CA ASN A 174 -5.61 -25.02 17.01
C ASN A 174 -5.97 -25.89 15.80
N VAL A 175 -5.04 -26.00 14.87
CA VAL A 175 -5.09 -26.85 13.67
C VAL A 175 -3.85 -27.73 13.59
N SER A 176 -3.25 -28.06 14.76
CA SER A 176 -2.06 -28.92 14.84
C SER A 176 -2.32 -30.31 14.26
N GLY A 177 -1.29 -30.88 13.67
CA GLY A 177 -1.35 -32.25 13.10
C GLY A 177 -2.12 -32.36 11.77
N TRP A 178 -2.55 -31.24 11.16
CA TRP A 178 -3.20 -31.29 9.87
C TRP A 178 -2.21 -31.70 8.77
N GLU A 179 -2.47 -32.78 8.06
CA GLU A 179 -1.56 -33.32 7.04
C GLU A 179 -1.76 -32.71 5.65
N ASN A 180 -2.96 -32.25 5.34
CA ASN A 180 -3.32 -31.53 4.12
C ASN A 180 -2.80 -32.18 2.82
N THR A 181 -2.81 -33.50 2.74
CA THR A 181 -2.13 -34.29 1.71
C THR A 181 -2.62 -34.01 0.28
N ASN A 182 -3.88 -33.57 0.12
CA ASN A 182 -4.46 -33.27 -1.18
C ASN A 182 -4.71 -31.77 -1.41
N VAL A 183 -4.37 -30.91 -0.44
CA VAL A 183 -4.61 -29.46 -0.54
C VAL A 183 -3.59 -28.83 -1.48
N THR A 184 -4.09 -28.08 -2.49
CA THR A 184 -3.28 -27.34 -3.46
C THR A 184 -3.39 -25.83 -3.30
N ASN A 185 -4.46 -25.33 -2.69
CA ASN A 185 -4.73 -23.91 -2.54
C ASN A 185 -5.07 -23.54 -1.08
N MET A 186 -4.27 -22.62 -0.52
CA MET A 186 -4.45 -22.03 0.82
C MET A 186 -4.54 -20.50 0.75
N ASP A 187 -4.85 -19.92 -0.42
CA ASP A 187 -4.97 -18.47 -0.56
C ASP A 187 -5.93 -17.88 0.46
N CYS A 188 -5.51 -16.80 1.12
CA CYS A 188 -6.34 -16.03 2.06
C CYS A 188 -6.90 -16.87 3.25
N MET A 189 -6.32 -18.02 3.59
CA MET A 189 -6.91 -18.93 4.60
C MET A 189 -7.13 -18.25 5.95
N PHE A 190 -6.18 -17.41 6.41
CA PHE A 190 -6.26 -16.66 7.67
C PHE A 190 -6.37 -15.15 7.45
N GLN A 191 -6.67 -14.71 6.23
CA GLN A 191 -6.74 -13.29 5.91
C GLN A 191 -7.76 -12.57 6.82
N ASP A 192 -7.39 -11.37 7.32
CA ASP A 192 -8.22 -10.51 8.17
C ASP A 192 -8.61 -11.15 9.54
N CYS A 193 -7.80 -12.09 10.03
CA CYS A 193 -7.88 -12.58 11.41
C CYS A 193 -7.13 -11.60 12.33
N PHE A 194 -7.64 -10.37 12.45
CA PHE A 194 -6.94 -9.23 13.09
C PHE A 194 -6.46 -9.52 14.51
N LYS A 195 -7.24 -10.30 15.30
CA LYS A 195 -6.94 -10.58 16.71
C LYS A 195 -6.18 -11.88 16.96
N LEU A 196 -5.84 -12.65 15.91
CA LEU A 196 -5.18 -13.95 16.05
C LEU A 196 -3.82 -13.79 16.73
N GLN A 197 -3.66 -14.39 17.90
CA GLN A 197 -2.44 -14.37 18.70
C GLN A 197 -1.85 -15.77 18.90
N ASN A 198 -2.72 -16.74 19.21
CA ASN A 198 -2.36 -18.10 19.54
C ASN A 198 -2.77 -19.01 18.37
N LEU A 199 -1.89 -19.13 17.39
CA LEU A 199 -2.07 -20.04 16.26
C LEU A 199 -1.21 -21.29 16.49
N ASN A 200 -1.84 -22.45 16.76
CA ASN A 200 -1.16 -23.72 16.85
C ASN A 200 -1.23 -24.47 15.51
N ILE A 201 -0.13 -24.43 14.77
CA ILE A 201 0.10 -25.12 13.49
C ILE A 201 1.23 -26.16 13.61
N LYS A 202 1.48 -26.66 14.80
CA LYS A 202 2.48 -27.72 15.01
C LYS A 202 2.15 -28.91 14.13
N ASP A 203 3.15 -29.42 13.41
CA ASP A 203 3.02 -30.56 12.48
C ASP A 203 1.99 -30.33 11.33
N PHE A 204 1.66 -29.07 11.01
CA PHE A 204 0.82 -28.72 9.88
C PHE A 204 1.61 -28.90 8.58
N LYS A 205 1.26 -29.88 7.77
CA LYS A 205 1.99 -30.21 6.54
C LYS A 205 1.33 -29.63 5.29
N THR A 206 2.12 -29.29 4.28
CA THR A 206 1.65 -28.68 3.02
C THR A 206 2.28 -29.34 1.78
N PRO A 207 2.27 -30.69 1.64
CA PRO A 207 3.13 -31.38 0.69
C PRO A 207 2.83 -31.07 -0.79
N ASN A 208 1.61 -30.65 -1.11
CA ASN A 208 1.17 -30.40 -2.48
C ASN A 208 0.64 -28.97 -2.72
N VAL A 209 0.86 -28.06 -1.76
CA VAL A 209 0.34 -26.70 -1.88
C VAL A 209 1.11 -25.90 -2.94
N VAL A 210 0.35 -25.28 -3.86
CA VAL A 210 0.85 -24.47 -4.96
C VAL A 210 0.63 -22.97 -4.69
N LYS A 211 -0.44 -22.62 -3.95
CA LYS A 211 -0.86 -21.24 -3.71
C LYS A 211 -1.01 -20.93 -2.23
N MET A 212 -0.34 -19.87 -1.78
CA MET A 212 -0.40 -19.32 -0.43
C MET A 212 -0.52 -17.79 -0.44
N ASN A 213 -1.10 -17.20 -1.53
CA ASN A 213 -1.26 -15.75 -1.59
C ASN A 213 -2.08 -15.26 -0.40
N LYS A 214 -1.61 -14.19 0.25
CA LYS A 214 -2.31 -13.52 1.37
C LYS A 214 -2.71 -14.47 2.50
N LEU A 215 -1.95 -15.56 2.71
CA LEU A 215 -2.28 -16.60 3.68
C LEU A 215 -2.55 -16.03 5.08
N PHE A 216 -1.69 -15.11 5.56
CA PHE A 216 -1.80 -14.43 6.86
C PHE A 216 -2.04 -12.92 6.72
N LEU A 217 -2.54 -12.46 5.56
CA LEU A 217 -2.76 -11.03 5.34
C LEU A 217 -3.59 -10.42 6.48
N ASN A 218 -3.08 -9.34 7.10
CA ASN A 218 -3.70 -8.63 8.22
C ASN A 218 -3.94 -9.47 9.49
N CYS A 219 -3.11 -10.48 9.75
CA CYS A 219 -3.05 -11.11 11.08
C CYS A 219 -2.25 -10.20 12.03
N GLU A 220 -2.81 -9.01 12.32
CA GLU A 220 -2.10 -7.89 12.95
C GLU A 220 -1.51 -8.20 14.34
N ASN A 221 -2.09 -9.16 15.07
CA ASN A 221 -1.70 -9.49 16.44
C ASN A 221 -0.79 -10.73 16.58
N LEU A 222 -0.44 -11.39 15.48
CA LEU A 222 0.57 -12.44 15.51
C LEU A 222 1.92 -11.85 15.93
N ILE A 223 2.54 -12.43 16.98
CA ILE A 223 3.84 -11.99 17.50
C ILE A 223 4.96 -12.90 16.97
N LYS A 224 4.70 -14.21 16.89
CA LYS A 224 5.61 -15.22 16.37
C LYS A 224 4.89 -16.15 15.42
N LEU A 225 5.59 -16.59 14.38
CA LEU A 225 5.05 -17.51 13.39
C LEU A 225 6.10 -18.54 13.00
N ASP A 226 5.91 -19.79 13.39
CA ASP A 226 6.79 -20.90 13.02
C ASP A 226 6.16 -21.72 11.89
N LEU A 227 6.72 -21.61 10.69
CA LEU A 227 6.29 -22.32 9.49
C LEU A 227 7.27 -23.44 9.10
N SER A 228 8.13 -23.90 10.02
CA SER A 228 9.15 -24.92 9.75
C SER A 228 8.57 -26.30 9.37
N SER A 229 7.29 -26.55 9.68
CA SER A 229 6.58 -27.78 9.28
C SER A 229 6.02 -27.72 7.83
N PHE A 230 6.04 -26.55 7.19
CA PHE A 230 5.51 -26.39 5.84
C PHE A 230 6.48 -26.99 4.81
N ASN A 231 5.94 -27.80 3.89
CA ASN A 231 6.64 -28.22 2.69
C ASN A 231 6.17 -27.35 1.52
N THR A 232 7.09 -26.62 0.90
CA THR A 232 6.80 -25.68 -0.18
C THR A 232 7.44 -26.07 -1.52
N GLU A 233 7.76 -27.34 -1.74
CA GLU A 233 8.40 -27.86 -2.96
C GLU A 233 7.59 -27.55 -4.23
N HIS A 234 6.27 -27.41 -4.10
CA HIS A 234 5.37 -27.14 -5.21
C HIS A 234 4.84 -25.70 -5.22
N LEU A 235 5.29 -24.85 -4.29
CA LEU A 235 4.80 -23.46 -4.14
C LEU A 235 5.19 -22.59 -5.35
N GLU A 236 4.19 -21.99 -6.00
CA GLU A 236 4.37 -21.06 -7.12
C GLU A 236 3.91 -19.63 -6.81
N GLU A 237 2.96 -19.48 -5.89
CA GLU A 237 2.33 -18.20 -5.57
C GLU A 237 2.34 -17.94 -4.06
N MET A 238 2.95 -16.82 -3.61
CA MET A 238 3.03 -16.41 -2.21
C MET A 238 2.95 -14.88 -2.01
N SER A 239 2.36 -14.17 -2.98
CA SER A 239 2.21 -12.72 -2.89
C SER A 239 1.43 -12.32 -1.64
N GLY A 240 1.95 -11.35 -0.88
CA GLY A 240 1.33 -10.84 0.33
C GLY A 240 1.12 -11.87 1.46
N MET A 241 1.86 -13.00 1.44
CA MET A 241 1.62 -14.12 2.36
C MET A 241 1.63 -13.71 3.83
N ILE A 242 2.51 -12.78 4.22
CA ILE A 242 2.69 -12.30 5.61
C ILE A 242 2.27 -10.82 5.74
N ALA A 243 1.73 -10.21 4.68
CA ALA A 243 1.43 -8.78 4.66
C ALA A 243 0.51 -8.37 5.82
N GLY A 244 0.78 -7.22 6.42
CA GLY A 244 -0.04 -6.67 7.51
C GLY A 244 0.10 -7.37 8.86
N CYS A 245 1.06 -8.26 9.03
CA CYS A 245 1.37 -8.85 10.34
C CYS A 245 2.15 -7.85 11.21
N ARG A 246 1.49 -6.78 11.63
CA ARG A 246 2.11 -5.56 12.20
C ARG A 246 2.92 -5.80 13.47
N LYS A 247 2.52 -6.77 14.32
CA LYS A 247 3.19 -7.11 15.60
C LYS A 247 4.17 -8.26 15.48
N LEU A 248 4.38 -8.82 14.29
CA LEU A 248 5.28 -9.94 14.08
C LEU A 248 6.73 -9.52 14.34
N ILE A 249 7.39 -10.17 15.31
CA ILE A 249 8.80 -9.93 15.65
C ILE A 249 9.71 -11.10 15.26
N ASP A 250 9.14 -12.29 15.08
CA ASP A 250 9.89 -13.52 14.81
C ASP A 250 9.13 -14.42 13.85
N ILE A 251 9.79 -14.84 12.78
CA ILE A 251 9.24 -15.75 11.79
C ILE A 251 10.27 -16.81 11.38
N ASN A 252 9.85 -18.07 11.38
CA ASN A 252 10.67 -19.19 10.93
C ASN A 252 10.20 -19.68 9.56
N LEU A 253 10.98 -19.40 8.52
CA LEU A 253 10.76 -19.81 7.13
C LEU A 253 11.81 -20.83 6.66
N SER A 254 12.57 -21.45 7.56
CA SER A 254 13.75 -22.27 7.23
C SER A 254 13.47 -23.46 6.33
N SER A 255 12.22 -23.95 6.28
CA SER A 255 11.77 -25.04 5.40
C SER A 255 11.36 -24.60 3.99
N PHE A 256 11.28 -23.27 3.73
CA PHE A 256 10.73 -22.78 2.48
C PHE A 256 11.65 -23.05 1.28
N ASN A 257 11.13 -23.78 0.31
CA ASN A 257 11.70 -23.92 -1.01
C ASN A 257 10.94 -22.97 -1.97
N THR A 258 11.63 -21.95 -2.48
CA THR A 258 11.03 -20.92 -3.33
C THR A 258 11.40 -21.06 -4.81
N ASN A 259 11.96 -22.20 -5.23
CA ASN A 259 12.48 -22.43 -6.57
C ASN A 259 11.45 -22.22 -7.71
N LYS A 260 10.16 -22.40 -7.42
CA LYS A 260 9.09 -22.26 -8.42
C LYS A 260 8.31 -20.93 -8.29
N VAL A 261 8.60 -20.15 -7.25
CA VAL A 261 7.87 -18.91 -6.98
C VAL A 261 8.16 -17.87 -8.05
N LYS A 262 7.08 -17.25 -8.56
CA LYS A 262 7.13 -16.23 -9.61
C LYS A 262 6.81 -14.83 -9.09
N ASP A 263 6.00 -14.71 -8.04
CA ASP A 263 5.58 -13.44 -7.45
C ASP A 263 5.81 -13.43 -5.94
N MET A 264 6.66 -12.50 -5.49
CA MET A 264 6.96 -12.21 -4.08
C MET A 264 6.51 -10.80 -3.68
N SER A 265 5.63 -10.17 -4.48
CA SER A 265 5.14 -8.84 -4.17
C SER A 265 4.42 -8.81 -2.82
N ASN A 266 4.57 -7.72 -2.08
CA ASN A 266 3.93 -7.50 -0.78
C ASN A 266 4.24 -8.57 0.30
N LEU A 267 5.22 -9.46 0.11
CA LEU A 267 5.43 -10.66 0.94
C LEU A 267 5.48 -10.34 2.44
N PHE A 268 6.22 -9.29 2.84
CA PHE A 268 6.35 -8.78 4.21
C PHE A 268 5.79 -7.36 4.36
N GLU A 269 4.93 -6.92 3.46
CA GLU A 269 4.33 -5.59 3.52
C GLU A 269 3.76 -5.32 4.93
N ALA A 270 4.07 -4.14 5.49
CA ALA A 270 3.59 -3.70 6.80
C ALA A 270 3.86 -4.67 7.97
N CYS A 271 4.96 -5.42 7.91
CA CYS A 271 5.50 -6.13 9.07
C CYS A 271 6.29 -5.15 9.96
N ASN A 272 5.57 -4.18 10.55
CA ASN A 272 6.16 -3.02 11.20
C ASN A 272 7.11 -3.35 12.37
N SER A 273 6.88 -4.44 13.09
CA SER A 273 7.67 -4.83 14.28
C SER A 273 8.86 -5.74 13.99
N LEU A 274 9.00 -6.19 12.75
CA LEU A 274 10.09 -7.09 12.36
C LEU A 274 11.41 -6.32 12.33
N GLU A 275 12.38 -6.75 13.17
CA GLU A 275 13.70 -6.11 13.28
C GLU A 275 14.77 -6.82 12.45
N LYS A 276 14.67 -8.13 12.31
CA LYS A 276 15.62 -8.99 11.60
C LYS A 276 14.92 -9.97 10.69
N LEU A 277 15.51 -10.19 9.51
CA LEU A 277 14.98 -11.14 8.55
C LEU A 277 16.13 -11.78 7.74
N ASP A 278 16.32 -13.09 7.87
CA ASP A 278 17.30 -13.84 7.09
C ASP A 278 16.62 -14.69 6.01
N LEU A 279 16.75 -14.25 4.76
CA LEU A 279 16.20 -14.90 3.57
C LEU A 279 17.28 -15.50 2.66
N LYS A 280 18.49 -15.74 3.18
CA LYS A 280 19.63 -16.27 2.39
C LYS A 280 19.36 -17.64 1.73
N HIS A 281 18.35 -18.37 2.22
CA HIS A 281 17.95 -19.67 1.66
C HIS A 281 16.89 -19.55 0.54
N PHE A 282 16.32 -18.35 0.32
CA PHE A 282 15.35 -18.12 -0.75
C PHE A 282 16.05 -18.17 -2.11
N ASN A 283 15.53 -18.98 -3.02
CA ASN A 283 15.89 -18.93 -4.43
C ASN A 283 14.88 -18.06 -5.17
N THR A 284 15.34 -16.96 -5.76
CA THR A 284 14.50 -15.99 -6.49
C THR A 284 14.69 -16.02 -8.00
N GLU A 285 15.37 -17.05 -8.54
CA GLU A 285 15.70 -17.16 -9.95
C GLU A 285 14.48 -17.04 -10.90
N ASN A 286 13.30 -17.46 -10.44
CA ASN A 286 12.07 -17.43 -11.23
C ASN A 286 11.15 -16.26 -10.91
N VAL A 287 11.52 -15.41 -9.93
CA VAL A 287 10.71 -14.28 -9.49
C VAL A 287 10.75 -13.15 -10.52
N ASN A 288 9.59 -12.67 -10.93
CA ASN A 288 9.44 -11.54 -11.84
C ASN A 288 8.86 -10.27 -11.20
N ASN A 289 8.30 -10.37 -9.99
CA ASN A 289 7.71 -9.26 -9.26
C ASN A 289 8.15 -9.27 -7.79
N MET A 290 8.82 -8.19 -7.35
CA MET A 290 9.25 -7.94 -5.96
C MET A 290 8.73 -6.61 -5.43
N SER A 291 7.71 -6.02 -6.11
CA SER A 291 7.15 -4.74 -5.68
C SER A 291 6.58 -4.83 -4.27
N PHE A 292 6.79 -3.79 -3.46
CA PHE A 292 6.30 -3.69 -2.07
C PHE A 292 6.76 -4.81 -1.13
N MET A 293 7.78 -5.62 -1.50
CA MET A 293 8.15 -6.83 -0.74
C MET A 293 8.41 -6.55 0.74
N PHE A 294 9.06 -5.43 1.08
CA PHE A 294 9.36 -4.98 2.44
C PHE A 294 8.73 -3.62 2.76
N TYR A 295 7.70 -3.23 2.01
CA TYR A 295 7.02 -1.94 2.20
C TYR A 295 6.51 -1.79 3.64
N LYS A 296 6.85 -0.67 4.30
CA LYS A 296 6.51 -0.40 5.72
C LYS A 296 7.06 -1.40 6.73
N CYS A 297 8.21 -2.02 6.46
CA CYS A 297 8.98 -2.72 7.48
C CYS A 297 9.78 -1.71 8.32
N ASN A 298 9.07 -0.81 9.04
CA ASN A 298 9.64 0.38 9.67
C ASN A 298 10.79 0.09 10.66
N ASN A 299 10.73 -1.05 11.38
CA ASN A 299 11.72 -1.43 12.38
C ASN A 299 12.84 -2.33 11.85
N LEU A 300 12.82 -2.71 10.57
CA LEU A 300 13.81 -3.60 9.98
C LEU A 300 15.20 -2.93 10.00
N THR A 301 16.16 -3.58 10.67
CA THR A 301 17.54 -3.12 10.78
C THR A 301 18.54 -4.11 10.18
N ASP A 302 18.19 -5.39 10.15
CA ASP A 302 19.07 -6.48 9.70
C ASP A 302 18.31 -7.34 8.67
N LEU A 303 18.66 -7.19 7.40
CA LEU A 303 18.03 -7.89 6.28
C LEU A 303 19.09 -8.63 5.46
N ASN A 304 19.01 -9.96 5.44
CA ASN A 304 19.89 -10.79 4.64
C ASN A 304 19.18 -11.33 3.40
N ILE A 305 19.47 -10.75 2.26
CA ILE A 305 18.98 -11.10 0.92
C ILE A 305 20.13 -11.40 -0.04
N SER A 306 21.26 -11.85 0.51
CA SER A 306 22.51 -12.10 -0.25
C SER A 306 22.39 -13.16 -1.34
N SER A 307 21.37 -14.04 -1.26
CA SER A 307 21.09 -15.08 -2.27
C SER A 307 20.18 -14.63 -3.41
N PHE A 308 19.59 -13.41 -3.33
CA PHE A 308 18.61 -12.98 -4.31
C PHE A 308 19.19 -12.88 -5.71
N ASN A 309 18.60 -13.59 -6.65
CA ASN A 309 18.82 -13.44 -8.09
C ASN A 309 17.66 -12.64 -8.68
N THR A 310 17.93 -11.44 -9.15
CA THR A 310 16.90 -10.53 -9.67
C THR A 310 16.86 -10.44 -11.19
N GLN A 311 17.55 -11.35 -11.90
CA GLN A 311 17.69 -11.32 -13.36
C GLN A 311 16.33 -11.30 -14.12
N LYS A 312 15.28 -11.94 -13.59
CA LYS A 312 13.95 -11.98 -14.21
C LYS A 312 13.00 -10.92 -13.66
N VAL A 313 13.40 -10.16 -12.66
CA VAL A 313 12.53 -9.17 -12.02
C VAL A 313 12.25 -8.01 -12.96
N THR A 314 10.96 -7.65 -13.09
CA THR A 314 10.49 -6.54 -13.92
C THR A 314 9.92 -5.38 -13.09
N ASP A 315 9.50 -5.61 -11.85
CA ASP A 315 8.93 -4.60 -10.96
C ASP A 315 9.58 -4.67 -9.56
N MET A 316 10.25 -3.58 -9.17
CA MET A 316 10.84 -3.35 -7.84
C MET A 316 10.26 -2.11 -7.17
N SER A 317 9.09 -1.63 -7.65
CA SER A 317 8.45 -0.44 -7.09
C SER A 317 8.23 -0.58 -5.59
N SER A 318 8.60 0.45 -4.82
CA SER A 318 8.39 0.53 -3.36
C SER A 318 8.95 -0.66 -2.56
N MET A 319 9.93 -1.40 -3.10
CA MET A 319 10.43 -2.64 -2.48
C MET A 319 10.89 -2.43 -1.03
N PHE A 320 11.57 -1.32 -0.73
CA PHE A 320 12.07 -0.95 0.59
C PHE A 320 11.43 0.33 1.14
N GLN A 321 10.36 0.82 0.51
CA GLN A 321 9.73 2.08 0.93
C GLN A 321 9.23 1.98 2.38
N PHE A 322 9.51 3.02 3.19
CA PHE A 322 9.26 3.09 4.63
C PHE A 322 10.04 2.04 5.47
N CYS A 323 11.19 1.55 4.99
CA CYS A 323 12.13 0.83 5.84
C CYS A 323 12.95 1.85 6.67
N GLU A 324 12.30 2.54 7.59
CA GLU A 324 12.81 3.74 8.25
C GLU A 324 14.10 3.54 9.05
N LYS A 325 14.28 2.34 9.65
CA LYS A 325 15.46 2.00 10.46
C LYS A 325 16.57 1.29 9.70
N LEU A 326 16.35 0.93 8.44
CA LEU A 326 17.35 0.26 7.62
C LEU A 326 18.47 1.23 7.29
N ASN A 327 19.67 0.98 7.85
CA ASN A 327 20.82 1.85 7.70
C ASN A 327 21.86 1.34 6.68
N ILE A 328 21.97 0.02 6.54
CA ILE A 328 22.84 -0.67 5.59
C ILE A 328 21.99 -1.66 4.79
N LEU A 329 22.16 -1.65 3.48
CA LEU A 329 21.45 -2.55 2.57
C LEU A 329 22.42 -3.13 1.54
N GLU A 330 22.65 -4.44 1.65
CA GLU A 330 23.53 -5.18 0.74
C GLU A 330 22.75 -5.73 -0.45
N ILE A 331 22.83 -5.03 -1.57
CA ILE A 331 22.16 -5.35 -2.85
C ILE A 331 23.12 -5.32 -4.06
N SER A 332 24.42 -5.45 -3.81
CA SER A 332 25.43 -5.49 -4.86
C SER A 332 25.29 -6.69 -5.82
N ASN A 333 24.49 -7.69 -5.44
CA ASN A 333 24.14 -8.86 -6.26
C ASN A 333 22.91 -8.64 -7.17
N PHE A 334 22.22 -7.50 -7.07
CA PHE A 334 21.01 -7.25 -7.87
C PHE A 334 21.38 -7.01 -9.34
N ASN A 335 20.72 -7.74 -10.23
CA ASN A 335 20.70 -7.50 -11.68
C ASN A 335 19.39 -6.80 -12.03
N THR A 336 19.49 -5.60 -12.60
CA THR A 336 18.32 -4.76 -12.93
C THR A 336 18.07 -4.61 -14.43
N GLU A 337 18.76 -5.40 -15.27
CA GLU A 337 18.70 -5.31 -16.73
C GLU A 337 17.26 -5.49 -17.30
N ASN A 338 16.42 -6.25 -16.60
CA ASN A 338 15.04 -6.49 -17.02
C ASN A 338 14.01 -5.67 -16.26
N VAL A 339 14.42 -4.86 -15.28
CA VAL A 339 13.50 -4.05 -14.48
C VAL A 339 12.92 -2.91 -15.33
N ILE A 340 11.60 -2.73 -15.21
CA ILE A 340 10.83 -1.69 -15.91
C ILE A 340 10.40 -0.60 -14.95
N LYS A 341 10.14 -0.94 -13.65
CA LYS A 341 9.62 -0.01 -12.64
C LYS A 341 10.47 -0.07 -11.37
N MET A 342 10.90 1.12 -10.91
CA MET A 342 11.66 1.34 -9.66
C MET A 342 11.12 2.52 -8.86
N ARG A 343 9.88 2.95 -9.12
CA ARG A 343 9.26 4.06 -8.41
C ARG A 343 9.31 3.84 -6.89
N ASN A 344 9.73 4.86 -6.14
CA ASN A 344 9.80 4.87 -4.66
C ASN A 344 10.61 3.72 -4.04
N MET A 345 11.52 3.07 -4.77
CA MET A 345 12.19 1.83 -4.30
C MET A 345 12.82 1.98 -2.91
N PHE A 346 13.44 3.13 -2.61
CA PHE A 346 14.07 3.46 -1.32
C PHE A 346 13.43 4.67 -0.64
N SER A 347 12.24 5.11 -1.09
CA SER A 347 11.56 6.25 -0.47
C SER A 347 11.33 6.00 1.01
N ASP A 348 11.49 7.07 1.84
CA ASP A 348 11.31 6.99 3.30
C ASP A 348 12.27 6.03 4.03
N CYS A 349 13.41 5.69 3.43
CA CYS A 349 14.50 5.01 4.12
C CYS A 349 15.29 6.03 4.98
N LEU A 350 14.67 6.50 6.06
CA LEU A 350 15.12 7.63 6.88
C LEU A 350 16.55 7.46 7.45
N SER A 351 16.95 6.22 7.70
CA SER A 351 18.25 5.88 8.31
C SER A 351 19.34 5.46 7.31
N LEU A 352 19.01 5.30 6.03
CA LEU A 352 19.95 4.86 5.00
C LEU A 352 21.06 5.91 4.82
N THR A 353 22.31 5.51 5.09
CA THR A 353 23.48 6.39 4.99
C THR A 353 24.26 6.20 3.72
N ASP A 354 24.27 4.98 3.19
CA ASP A 354 24.96 4.58 1.98
C ASP A 354 24.28 3.37 1.35
N VAL A 355 24.35 3.25 0.02
CA VAL A 355 23.86 2.10 -0.74
C VAL A 355 24.73 1.87 -1.99
N ASN A 356 25.23 0.65 -2.16
CA ASN A 356 26.02 0.29 -3.33
C ASN A 356 25.12 -0.12 -4.49
N LEU A 357 25.03 0.74 -5.50
CA LEU A 357 24.23 0.52 -6.71
C LEU A 357 25.08 0.27 -7.96
N SER A 358 26.37 -0.05 -7.81
CA SER A 358 27.29 -0.24 -8.94
C SER A 358 26.91 -1.40 -9.88
N SER A 359 26.12 -2.35 -9.40
CA SER A 359 25.57 -3.46 -10.20
C SER A 359 24.30 -3.10 -10.99
N PHE A 360 23.70 -1.92 -10.71
CA PHE A 360 22.46 -1.53 -11.36
C PHE A 360 22.71 -1.09 -12.80
N ASN A 361 22.15 -1.83 -13.76
CA ASN A 361 22.08 -1.46 -15.16
C ASN A 361 20.59 -1.41 -15.54
N THR A 362 20.07 -0.25 -15.92
CA THR A 362 18.61 0.03 -15.97
C THR A 362 18.08 0.35 -17.37
N PRO A 363 18.46 -0.40 -18.45
CA PRO A 363 18.14 -0.03 -19.83
C PRO A 363 16.65 -0.06 -20.17
N LYS A 364 15.81 -0.72 -19.35
CA LYS A 364 14.37 -0.84 -19.58
C LYS A 364 13.52 -0.04 -18.61
N VAL A 365 14.13 0.62 -17.63
CA VAL A 365 13.39 1.35 -16.59
C VAL A 365 12.74 2.59 -17.19
N GLN A 366 11.44 2.76 -16.89
CA GLN A 366 10.60 3.85 -17.38
C GLN A 366 10.22 4.86 -16.30
N ASP A 367 10.18 4.46 -15.02
CA ASP A 367 9.77 5.30 -13.89
C ASP A 367 10.71 5.09 -12.69
N ILE A 368 11.37 6.18 -12.28
CA ILE A 368 12.23 6.26 -11.08
C ILE A 368 11.79 7.39 -10.15
N ALA A 369 10.54 7.86 -10.31
CA ALA A 369 9.99 8.92 -9.48
C ALA A 369 10.06 8.54 -7.99
N GLY A 370 10.48 9.51 -7.16
CA GLY A 370 10.58 9.35 -5.70
C GLY A 370 11.56 8.28 -5.23
N MET A 371 12.47 7.77 -6.08
CA MET A 371 13.30 6.59 -5.76
C MET A 371 14.06 6.72 -4.44
N PHE A 372 14.58 7.91 -4.11
CA PHE A 372 15.29 8.22 -2.87
C PHE A 372 14.60 9.31 -2.03
N GLN A 373 13.33 9.58 -2.30
CA GLN A 373 12.58 10.57 -1.56
C GLN A 373 12.63 10.29 -0.05
N PHE A 374 12.84 11.34 0.78
CA PHE A 374 12.97 11.24 2.24
C PHE A 374 14.15 10.37 2.75
N CYS A 375 15.16 10.10 1.94
CA CYS A 375 16.42 9.49 2.42
C CYS A 375 17.24 10.51 3.20
N LYS A 376 16.77 10.90 4.39
CA LYS A 376 17.25 12.06 5.15
C LYS A 376 18.72 11.98 5.58
N LYS A 377 19.26 10.77 5.78
CA LYS A 377 20.65 10.55 6.21
C LYS A 377 21.62 10.22 5.07
N LEU A 378 21.14 10.08 3.84
CA LEU A 378 21.97 9.75 2.68
C LEU A 378 22.94 10.92 2.38
N ILE A 379 24.23 10.63 2.33
CA ILE A 379 25.29 11.62 2.15
C ILE A 379 25.88 11.54 0.74
N ASN A 380 26.20 10.33 0.30
CA ASN A 380 26.84 10.06 -0.98
C ASN A 380 25.93 9.14 -1.81
N LEU A 381 25.78 9.44 -3.08
CA LEU A 381 25.01 8.60 -4.00
C LEU A 381 25.64 8.60 -5.38
N ASP A 382 26.10 7.42 -5.82
CA ASP A 382 26.63 7.22 -7.16
C ASP A 382 25.62 6.43 -8.02
N LEU A 383 25.08 7.09 -9.04
CA LEU A 383 24.14 6.54 -10.01
C LEU A 383 24.77 6.47 -11.42
N SER A 384 26.09 6.48 -11.52
CA SER A 384 26.81 6.43 -12.82
C SER A 384 26.57 5.12 -13.59
N SER A 385 26.12 4.06 -12.91
CA SER A 385 25.74 2.78 -13.52
C SER A 385 24.35 2.79 -14.18
N PHE A 386 23.51 3.78 -13.86
CA PHE A 386 22.13 3.85 -14.36
C PHE A 386 22.08 4.23 -15.83
N ASN A 387 21.34 3.46 -16.64
CA ASN A 387 20.93 3.85 -17.97
C ASN A 387 19.49 4.40 -17.89
N THR A 388 19.33 5.70 -18.12
CA THR A 388 18.02 6.38 -18.00
C THR A 388 17.39 6.71 -19.35
N GLU A 389 17.87 6.10 -20.46
CA GLU A 389 17.41 6.40 -21.81
C GLU A 389 15.90 6.26 -22.00
N ASN A 390 15.27 5.29 -21.31
CA ASN A 390 13.83 5.02 -21.41
C ASN A 390 13.00 5.65 -20.28
N VAL A 391 13.63 6.38 -19.36
CA VAL A 391 12.94 7.00 -18.23
C VAL A 391 12.11 8.20 -18.70
N THR A 392 10.86 8.22 -18.29
CA THR A 392 9.90 9.29 -18.60
C THR A 392 9.54 10.17 -17.40
N ASN A 393 9.75 9.66 -16.16
CA ASN A 393 9.41 10.35 -14.93
C ASN A 393 10.54 10.25 -13.91
N MET A 394 11.08 11.42 -13.50
CA MET A 394 12.11 11.59 -12.46
C MET A 394 11.63 12.52 -11.33
N SER A 395 10.33 12.82 -11.26
CA SER A 395 9.79 13.70 -10.23
C SER A 395 10.08 13.18 -8.82
N TRP A 396 10.34 14.08 -7.87
CA TRP A 396 10.58 13.77 -6.45
C TRP A 396 11.78 12.86 -6.17
N MET A 397 12.64 12.54 -7.15
CA MET A 397 13.65 11.48 -7.05
C MET A 397 14.57 11.62 -5.83
N PHE A 398 14.97 12.83 -5.47
CA PHE A 398 15.83 13.15 -4.32
C PHE A 398 15.14 14.11 -3.34
N ASN A 399 13.82 14.22 -3.40
CA ASN A 399 13.07 15.11 -2.52
C ASN A 399 13.38 14.82 -1.04
N GLU A 400 13.66 15.88 -0.27
CA GLU A 400 14.01 15.81 1.17
C GLU A 400 15.21 14.93 1.52
N CYS A 401 16.18 14.83 0.59
CA CYS A 401 17.51 14.27 0.89
C CYS A 401 18.37 15.32 1.60
N TYR A 402 18.05 15.63 2.87
CA TYR A 402 18.64 16.76 3.62
C TYR A 402 20.16 16.76 3.68
N ASN A 403 20.80 15.60 3.80
CA ASN A 403 22.24 15.46 3.99
C ASN A 403 23.00 15.13 2.70
N LEU A 404 22.32 15.04 1.56
CA LEU A 404 22.95 14.71 0.29
C LEU A 404 23.92 15.82 -0.13
N THR A 405 25.22 15.47 -0.19
CA THR A 405 26.29 16.39 -0.60
C THR A 405 26.98 15.97 -1.88
N ASN A 406 27.16 14.67 -2.09
CA ASN A 406 27.83 14.10 -3.23
C ASN A 406 26.87 13.25 -4.05
N LEU A 407 26.47 13.76 -5.20
CA LEU A 407 25.56 13.08 -6.12
C LEU A 407 26.23 12.94 -7.49
N ASN A 408 26.39 11.72 -7.97
CA ASN A 408 26.86 11.43 -9.31
C ASN A 408 25.73 10.92 -10.21
N ILE A 409 25.25 11.80 -11.09
CA ILE A 409 24.24 11.54 -12.12
C ILE A 409 24.77 11.87 -13.52
N SER A 410 26.10 11.79 -13.70
CA SER A 410 26.79 12.23 -14.93
C SER A 410 26.36 11.47 -16.19
N ASN A 411 25.80 10.24 -16.03
CA ASN A 411 25.37 9.40 -17.14
C ASN A 411 23.85 9.50 -17.44
N PHE A 412 23.12 10.38 -16.73
CA PHE A 412 21.68 10.49 -16.96
C PHE A 412 21.36 11.01 -18.36
N ASN A 413 20.63 10.24 -19.13
CA ASN A 413 20.00 10.65 -20.38
C ASN A 413 18.53 11.02 -20.10
N THR A 414 18.21 12.30 -20.22
CA THR A 414 16.87 12.81 -19.88
C THR A 414 16.00 13.12 -21.10
N LYS A 415 16.41 12.66 -22.29
CA LYS A 415 15.73 12.96 -23.56
C LYS A 415 14.25 12.63 -23.56
N ASN A 416 13.85 11.54 -22.92
CA ASN A 416 12.46 11.08 -22.87
C ASN A 416 11.70 11.53 -21.62
N VAL A 417 12.36 12.28 -20.71
CA VAL A 417 11.76 12.71 -19.45
C VAL A 417 10.76 13.83 -19.68
N THR A 418 9.57 13.68 -19.10
CA THR A 418 8.47 14.66 -19.19
C THR A 418 8.23 15.40 -17.87
N ASP A 419 8.64 14.83 -16.74
CA ASP A 419 8.45 15.41 -15.41
C ASP A 419 9.72 15.29 -14.56
N ILE A 420 10.24 16.45 -14.11
CA ILE A 420 11.36 16.61 -13.18
C ILE A 420 10.96 17.48 -11.98
N SER A 421 9.63 17.64 -11.75
CA SER A 421 9.14 18.43 -10.63
C SER A 421 9.65 17.89 -9.30
N CYS A 422 10.02 18.79 -8.39
CA CYS A 422 10.53 18.48 -7.05
C CYS A 422 11.75 17.53 -7.03
N MET A 423 12.49 17.37 -8.15
CA MET A 423 13.56 16.37 -8.24
C MET A 423 14.62 16.54 -7.14
N PHE A 424 14.99 17.78 -6.79
CA PHE A 424 15.94 18.12 -5.73
C PHE A 424 15.32 18.97 -4.62
N ASN A 425 13.98 18.93 -4.50
CA ASN A 425 13.26 19.68 -3.48
C ASN A 425 13.80 19.37 -2.08
N VAL A 426 14.11 20.40 -1.30
CA VAL A 426 14.64 20.32 0.09
C VAL A 426 15.96 19.53 0.21
N CYS A 427 16.81 19.56 -0.83
CA CYS A 427 18.18 19.06 -0.74
C CYS A 427 19.07 20.11 -0.06
N THR A 428 18.90 20.30 1.24
CA THR A 428 19.42 21.43 2.01
C THR A 428 20.96 21.48 2.10
N SER A 429 21.65 20.35 1.90
CA SER A 429 23.13 20.27 1.96
C SER A 429 23.82 20.32 0.61
N LEU A 430 23.08 20.25 -0.49
CA LEU A 430 23.64 20.27 -1.85
C LEU A 430 24.22 21.65 -2.17
N GLN A 431 25.52 21.73 -2.51
CA GLN A 431 26.21 23.01 -2.74
C GLN A 431 26.35 23.35 -4.22
N SER A 432 26.52 22.37 -5.07
CA SER A 432 26.67 22.57 -6.51
C SER A 432 26.08 21.38 -7.29
N LEU A 433 25.57 21.66 -8.48
CA LEU A 433 25.02 20.63 -9.35
C LEU A 433 25.29 20.98 -10.82
N ASN A 434 25.90 20.06 -11.56
CA ASN A 434 26.09 20.21 -12.98
C ASN A 434 25.05 19.41 -13.77
N LEU A 435 24.13 20.09 -14.42
CA LEU A 435 23.05 19.50 -15.24
C LEU A 435 23.24 19.83 -16.73
N SER A 436 24.43 20.25 -17.17
CA SER A 436 24.72 20.65 -18.56
C SER A 436 24.54 19.53 -19.59
N HIS A 437 24.35 18.28 -19.14
CA HIS A 437 24.06 17.10 -19.98
C HIS A 437 22.56 16.76 -20.05
N PHE A 438 21.69 17.44 -19.26
CA PHE A 438 20.27 17.21 -19.29
C PHE A 438 19.63 17.74 -20.58
N ASN A 439 18.90 16.91 -21.28
CA ASN A 439 17.98 17.32 -22.36
C ASN A 439 16.58 17.45 -21.77
N THR A 440 16.02 18.67 -21.79
CA THR A 440 14.70 18.95 -21.20
C THR A 440 13.64 19.31 -22.24
N GLU A 441 13.87 18.99 -23.53
CA GLU A 441 12.96 19.36 -24.63
C GLU A 441 11.54 18.81 -24.47
N ASN A 442 11.36 17.69 -23.76
CA ASN A 442 10.06 17.06 -23.51
C ASN A 442 9.49 17.37 -22.12
N VAL A 443 10.22 18.14 -21.29
CA VAL A 443 9.78 18.44 -19.92
C VAL A 443 8.61 19.42 -19.92
N ILE A 444 7.55 19.09 -19.17
CA ILE A 444 6.32 19.89 -19.06
C ILE A 444 6.28 20.64 -17.72
N SER A 445 6.84 20.08 -16.65
CA SER A 445 6.88 20.69 -15.30
C SER A 445 8.27 20.68 -14.72
N MET A 446 8.69 21.86 -14.20
CA MET A 446 9.91 22.08 -13.41
C MET A 446 9.58 22.65 -12.03
N LYS A 447 8.29 22.51 -11.61
CA LYS A 447 7.80 23.03 -10.34
C LYS A 447 8.68 22.56 -9.20
N ALA A 448 9.12 23.49 -8.34
CA ALA A 448 9.86 23.23 -7.11
C ALA A 448 11.14 22.40 -7.30
N MET A 449 11.76 22.39 -8.50
CA MET A 449 12.89 21.48 -8.80
C MET A 449 14.07 21.66 -7.83
N PHE A 450 14.35 22.86 -7.37
CA PHE A 450 15.42 23.22 -6.41
C PHE A 450 14.85 23.95 -5.18
N ASN A 451 13.55 23.80 -4.90
CA ASN A 451 12.91 24.43 -3.74
C ASN A 451 13.67 24.09 -2.45
N GLU A 452 13.94 25.09 -1.62
CA GLU A 452 14.65 24.97 -0.33
C GLU A 452 16.04 24.31 -0.40
N CYS A 453 16.74 24.41 -1.52
CA CYS A 453 18.14 24.06 -1.62
C CYS A 453 19.01 25.16 -0.99
N TYR A 454 18.92 25.34 0.34
CA TYR A 454 19.51 26.48 1.07
C TYR A 454 20.99 26.72 0.78
N LYS A 455 21.80 25.66 0.63
CA LYS A 455 23.24 25.75 0.40
C LYS A 455 23.66 25.75 -1.07
N LEU A 456 22.71 25.69 -2.01
CA LEU A 456 23.01 25.64 -3.44
C LEU A 456 23.58 26.98 -3.91
N GLN A 457 24.87 26.97 -4.25
CA GLN A 457 25.58 28.16 -4.73
C GLN A 457 25.67 28.21 -6.25
N ASN A 458 25.81 27.05 -6.89
CA ASN A 458 26.02 26.95 -8.33
C ASN A 458 25.16 25.80 -8.90
N VAL A 459 24.39 26.12 -9.91
CA VAL A 459 23.69 25.14 -10.74
C VAL A 459 23.93 25.48 -12.22
N ASN A 460 24.36 24.47 -13.00
CA ASN A 460 24.54 24.65 -14.44
C ASN A 460 23.32 24.08 -15.20
N VAL A 461 22.46 24.97 -15.69
CA VAL A 461 21.24 24.66 -16.46
C VAL A 461 21.33 25.17 -17.90
N SER A 462 22.55 25.37 -18.41
CA SER A 462 22.77 25.97 -19.74
C SER A 462 22.24 25.15 -20.91
N SER A 463 22.01 23.83 -20.71
CA SER A 463 21.42 22.94 -21.71
C SER A 463 19.89 22.88 -21.67
N PHE A 464 19.25 23.49 -20.67
CA PHE A 464 17.81 23.37 -20.51
C PHE A 464 17.06 24.01 -21.67
N ASN A 465 16.22 23.25 -22.34
CA ASN A 465 15.19 23.73 -23.25
C ASN A 465 13.85 23.73 -22.51
N THR A 466 13.27 24.91 -22.31
CA THR A 466 12.05 25.08 -21.54
C THR A 466 10.83 25.42 -22.41
N GLU A 467 10.91 25.21 -23.73
CA GLU A 467 9.85 25.57 -24.69
C GLU A 467 8.50 24.90 -24.38
N ASN A 468 8.52 23.71 -23.77
CA ASN A 468 7.32 22.95 -23.43
C ASN A 468 6.90 23.08 -21.96
N VAL A 469 7.68 23.78 -21.14
CA VAL A 469 7.39 23.93 -19.71
C VAL A 469 6.21 24.85 -19.48
N THR A 470 5.27 24.42 -18.62
CA THR A 470 4.06 25.16 -18.28
C THR A 470 4.05 25.68 -16.84
N ASP A 471 4.84 25.07 -15.93
CA ASP A 471 4.92 25.43 -14.52
C ASP A 471 6.38 25.47 -14.03
N MET A 472 6.80 26.62 -13.53
CA MET A 472 8.10 26.89 -12.92
C MET A 472 7.94 27.43 -11.48
N SER A 473 6.75 27.28 -10.86
CA SER A 473 6.47 27.74 -9.50
C SER A 473 7.48 27.14 -8.52
N TYR A 474 7.96 27.95 -7.59
CA TYR A 474 8.88 27.56 -6.52
C TYR A 474 10.23 26.98 -7.01
N MET A 475 10.61 27.10 -8.29
CA MET A 475 11.75 26.37 -8.86
C MET A 475 13.06 26.62 -8.12
N PHE A 476 13.32 27.83 -7.63
CA PHE A 476 14.48 28.22 -6.85
C PHE A 476 14.08 28.86 -5.50
N PHE A 477 12.90 28.57 -4.99
CA PHE A 477 12.41 29.09 -3.71
C PHE A 477 13.43 28.81 -2.59
N ARG A 478 13.85 29.89 -1.87
CA ARG A 478 14.80 29.83 -0.76
C ARG A 478 16.16 29.18 -1.09
N CYS A 479 16.66 29.36 -2.32
CA CYS A 479 18.08 29.07 -2.63
C CYS A 479 18.94 30.21 -2.05
N GLU A 480 19.07 30.25 -0.72
CA GLU A 480 19.58 31.39 0.05
C GLU A 480 21.05 31.72 -0.25
N GLU A 481 21.88 30.72 -0.57
CA GLU A 481 23.31 30.86 -0.85
C GLU A 481 23.64 31.14 -2.33
N MET A 482 22.65 31.15 -3.23
CA MET A 482 22.85 31.39 -4.67
C MET A 482 23.18 32.85 -4.93
N VAL A 483 24.34 33.11 -5.59
CA VAL A 483 24.80 34.47 -5.85
C VAL A 483 24.51 34.92 -7.29
N LYS A 484 24.56 34.00 -8.23
CA LYS A 484 24.33 34.28 -9.66
C LYS A 484 23.55 33.15 -10.32
N LEU A 485 22.68 33.52 -11.25
CA LEU A 485 21.90 32.57 -12.02
C LEU A 485 21.67 33.11 -13.44
N ASP A 486 22.09 32.35 -14.44
CA ASP A 486 21.88 32.68 -15.84
C ASP A 486 20.81 31.73 -16.42
N LEU A 487 19.66 32.28 -16.74
CA LEU A 487 18.51 31.62 -17.36
C LEU A 487 18.24 32.21 -18.76
N SER A 488 19.23 32.80 -19.40
CA SER A 488 19.09 33.43 -20.72
C SER A 488 18.67 32.46 -21.83
N ASN A 489 18.88 31.14 -21.62
CA ASN A 489 18.41 30.08 -22.52
C ASN A 489 16.96 29.65 -22.29
N PHE A 490 16.32 30.09 -21.19
CA PHE A 490 14.95 29.68 -20.87
C PHE A 490 13.94 30.38 -21.78
N ILE A 491 13.06 29.61 -22.39
CA ILE A 491 11.94 30.07 -23.23
C ILE A 491 10.66 29.88 -22.41
N THR A 492 10.01 30.97 -22.00
CA THR A 492 8.86 30.91 -21.10
C THR A 492 7.50 31.13 -21.75
N LYS A 493 7.47 31.00 -23.08
CA LYS A 493 6.27 31.29 -23.88
C LYS A 493 5.03 30.48 -23.46
N LYS A 494 5.19 29.23 -22.96
CA LYS A 494 4.07 28.37 -22.51
C LYS A 494 3.88 28.39 -21.00
N VAL A 495 4.76 29.05 -20.25
CA VAL A 495 4.70 29.07 -18.79
C VAL A 495 3.50 29.84 -18.30
N LYS A 496 2.71 29.24 -17.42
CA LYS A 496 1.52 29.79 -16.79
C LYS A 496 1.79 30.32 -15.39
N SER A 497 2.68 29.69 -14.64
CA SER A 497 3.00 30.07 -13.27
C SER A 497 4.50 30.10 -13.01
N MET A 498 4.93 31.19 -12.37
CA MET A 498 6.26 31.42 -11.79
C MET A 498 6.13 31.87 -10.32
N GLU A 499 5.03 31.48 -9.66
CA GLU A 499 4.76 31.79 -8.25
C GLU A 499 5.97 31.46 -7.40
N CYS A 500 6.40 32.42 -6.56
CA CYS A 500 7.52 32.26 -5.62
C CYS A 500 8.83 31.73 -6.25
N MET A 501 9.04 31.84 -7.58
CA MET A 501 10.13 31.18 -8.29
C MET A 501 11.51 31.47 -7.68
N PHE A 502 11.75 32.69 -7.20
CA PHE A 502 13.01 33.13 -6.59
C PHE A 502 12.82 33.65 -5.15
N TYR A 503 11.65 33.43 -4.55
CA TYR A 503 11.37 33.89 -3.19
C TYR A 503 12.46 33.45 -2.22
N GLY A 504 12.99 34.37 -1.41
CA GLY A 504 13.99 34.03 -0.39
C GLY A 504 15.41 33.79 -0.92
N CYS A 505 15.70 34.04 -2.22
CA CYS A 505 17.05 34.02 -2.76
C CYS A 505 17.85 35.24 -2.27
N GLY A 506 18.17 35.25 -0.96
CA GLY A 506 18.69 36.44 -0.28
C GLY A 506 20.03 36.96 -0.77
N LYS A 507 20.92 36.07 -1.26
CA LYS A 507 22.26 36.43 -1.79
C LYS A 507 22.29 36.60 -3.31
N LEU A 508 21.21 36.37 -4.02
CA LEU A 508 21.17 36.49 -5.48
C LEU A 508 21.43 37.93 -5.91
N ALA A 509 22.54 38.16 -6.56
CA ALA A 509 22.99 39.49 -7.01
C ALA A 509 22.93 39.64 -8.53
N ASN A 510 23.17 38.56 -9.26
CA ASN A 510 23.19 38.54 -10.72
C ASN A 510 22.16 37.55 -11.25
N LEU A 511 21.14 38.06 -11.91
CA LEU A 511 20.09 37.26 -12.52
C LEU A 511 19.91 37.67 -13.99
N ASN A 512 19.97 36.70 -14.90
CA ASN A 512 19.76 36.93 -16.33
C ASN A 512 18.54 36.14 -16.81
N LEU A 513 17.46 36.85 -17.15
CA LEU A 513 16.20 36.31 -17.65
C LEU A 513 16.02 36.60 -19.16
N GLY A 514 17.10 36.50 -19.96
CA GLY A 514 17.21 36.95 -21.33
C GLY A 514 16.01 36.75 -22.24
N ASN A 515 15.41 35.57 -22.27
CA ASN A 515 14.31 35.21 -23.17
C ASN A 515 12.95 35.01 -22.44
N PHE A 516 12.82 35.51 -21.23
CA PHE A 516 11.53 35.44 -20.52
C PHE A 516 10.49 36.29 -21.21
N THR A 517 9.28 35.77 -21.37
CA THR A 517 8.10 36.44 -21.92
C THR A 517 6.91 36.25 -20.97
N THR A 518 5.91 37.11 -21.14
CA THR A 518 4.74 37.17 -20.25
C THR A 518 3.45 36.75 -20.94
N GLU A 519 3.54 36.27 -22.19
CA GLU A 519 2.38 36.07 -23.09
C GLU A 519 1.28 35.18 -22.49
N ASN A 520 1.67 34.09 -21.78
CA ASN A 520 0.73 33.12 -21.22
C ASN A 520 0.80 33.06 -19.69
N LEU A 521 1.53 33.97 -19.07
CA LEU A 521 1.77 34.00 -17.64
C LEU A 521 0.50 34.44 -16.90
N SER A 522 0.05 33.66 -15.93
CA SER A 522 -1.14 33.94 -15.14
C SER A 522 -0.88 34.09 -13.64
N ASN A 523 0.28 33.59 -13.14
CA ASN A 523 0.66 33.72 -11.74
C ASN A 523 2.16 34.01 -11.59
N VAL A 524 2.48 35.12 -10.89
CA VAL A 524 3.84 35.56 -10.52
C VAL A 524 3.89 35.99 -9.04
N ASP A 525 2.91 35.59 -8.24
CA ASP A 525 2.79 36.01 -6.85
C ASP A 525 4.09 35.73 -6.10
N ASP A 526 4.56 36.73 -5.38
CA ASP A 526 5.79 36.67 -4.59
C ASP A 526 7.06 36.18 -5.33
N MET A 527 7.09 36.24 -6.67
CA MET A 527 8.20 35.67 -7.49
C MET A 527 9.60 36.07 -6.99
N PHE A 528 9.78 37.32 -6.53
CA PHE A 528 11.04 37.86 -6.00
C PHE A 528 10.96 38.28 -4.52
N GLY A 529 9.96 37.81 -3.81
CA GLY A 529 9.82 38.10 -2.38
C GLY A 529 11.11 37.76 -1.62
N GLN A 530 11.54 38.60 -0.69
CA GLN A 530 12.75 38.43 0.13
C GLN A 530 14.09 38.32 -0.65
N CYS A 531 14.15 38.71 -1.92
CA CYS A 531 15.41 38.82 -2.70
C CYS A 531 16.16 40.09 -2.33
N VAL A 532 16.66 40.20 -1.10
CA VAL A 532 17.20 41.43 -0.53
C VAL A 532 18.44 42.00 -1.25
N THR A 533 19.26 41.15 -1.88
CA THR A 533 20.43 41.57 -2.64
C THR A 533 20.05 42.11 -4.02
N LEU A 534 19.11 41.44 -4.73
CA LEU A 534 18.55 41.96 -5.99
C LEU A 534 17.92 43.32 -5.81
N ALA A 535 17.15 43.53 -4.74
CA ALA A 535 16.49 44.78 -4.44
C ALA A 535 17.45 45.96 -4.18
N LYS A 536 18.73 45.70 -3.91
CA LYS A 536 19.78 46.71 -3.70
C LYS A 536 20.72 46.86 -4.90
N SER A 537 20.58 46.02 -5.92
CA SER A 537 21.44 46.03 -7.09
C SER A 537 21.13 47.23 -8.01
N ASP A 538 22.13 47.68 -8.77
CA ASP A 538 21.96 48.75 -9.79
C ASP A 538 21.30 48.14 -11.04
N ASP A 539 20.33 48.87 -11.61
CA ASP A 539 19.58 48.50 -12.82
C ASP A 539 20.53 48.21 -14.01
N SER A 540 21.69 48.83 -14.05
CA SER A 540 22.72 48.59 -15.08
C SER A 540 23.22 47.12 -15.11
N ASN A 541 22.96 46.34 -14.04
CA ASN A 541 23.35 44.96 -13.95
C ASN A 541 22.32 43.98 -14.60
N PHE A 542 21.18 44.51 -15.05
CA PHE A 542 20.09 43.68 -15.56
C PHE A 542 19.77 44.00 -17.02
N ASN A 543 19.40 42.98 -17.79
CA ASN A 543 18.87 43.20 -19.13
C ASN A 543 17.39 43.68 -19.08
N LYS A 544 16.89 44.18 -20.23
CA LYS A 544 15.54 44.74 -20.35
C LYS A 544 14.45 43.76 -19.90
N ASN A 545 14.56 42.48 -20.26
CA ASN A 545 13.55 41.49 -19.93
C ASN A 545 13.54 41.18 -18.42
N THR A 546 14.69 41.17 -17.78
CA THR A 546 14.79 41.01 -16.33
C THR A 546 14.10 42.16 -15.58
N LEU A 547 14.34 43.39 -16.02
CA LEU A 547 13.68 44.58 -15.46
C LEU A 547 12.15 44.57 -15.68
N GLU A 548 11.70 44.12 -16.85
CA GLU A 548 10.27 43.95 -17.12
C GLU A 548 9.63 42.90 -16.20
N MET A 549 10.29 41.78 -15.98
CA MET A 549 9.80 40.76 -15.02
C MET A 549 9.73 41.30 -13.60
N PHE A 550 10.69 42.09 -13.15
CA PHE A 550 10.62 42.76 -11.84
C PHE A 550 9.40 43.65 -11.71
N LYS A 551 9.10 44.45 -12.77
CA LYS A 551 7.95 45.32 -12.80
C LYS A 551 6.63 44.54 -12.71
N ILE A 552 6.49 43.49 -13.51
CA ILE A 552 5.29 42.66 -13.51
C ILE A 552 5.09 41.93 -12.17
N ALA A 553 6.16 41.44 -11.57
CA ALA A 553 6.09 40.80 -10.25
C ALA A 553 5.70 41.77 -9.13
N ALA A 554 6.04 43.07 -9.30
CA ALA A 554 5.70 44.14 -8.35
C ALA A 554 4.27 44.70 -8.54
N GLU A 555 3.81 44.81 -9.78
CA GLU A 555 2.53 45.47 -10.15
C GLU A 555 1.39 44.43 -10.35
N GLY A 556 1.71 43.13 -10.44
CA GLY A 556 0.81 42.08 -10.87
C GLY A 556 0.67 41.98 -12.41
N ILE A 557 0.13 40.88 -12.87
CA ILE A 557 -0.11 40.66 -14.30
C ILE A 557 -1.32 41.51 -14.71
N PRO A 558 -1.22 42.35 -15.77
CA PRO A 558 -2.39 43.05 -16.28
C PRO A 558 -3.44 42.02 -16.72
N HIS A 559 -4.56 41.95 -16.00
CA HIS A 559 -5.67 41.10 -16.41
C HIS A 559 -6.21 41.54 -17.77
N ALA A 560 -6.03 40.72 -18.79
CA ALA A 560 -6.88 40.79 -19.97
C ALA A 560 -8.29 40.38 -19.50
N ASN A 561 -9.26 41.32 -19.66
CA ASN A 561 -10.66 41.09 -19.32
C ASN A 561 -11.15 39.75 -19.89
N ASN A 562 -11.28 38.74 -19.07
CA ASN A 562 -12.10 37.56 -19.32
C ASN A 562 -13.10 37.44 -18.19
N GLU A 563 -14.34 37.83 -18.52
CA GLU A 563 -15.51 37.50 -17.71
C GLU A 563 -15.72 35.98 -17.74
N GLY A 564 -15.87 35.39 -16.55
CA GLY A 564 -16.48 34.07 -16.31
C GLY A 564 -15.50 32.93 -16.16
N ASP A 565 -15.29 32.47 -14.93
CA ASP A 565 -15.76 31.15 -14.51
C ASP A 565 -15.45 30.85 -13.03
N GLU A 566 -16.31 30.07 -12.48
CA GLU A 566 -16.64 29.80 -11.11
C GLU A 566 -15.52 29.17 -10.23
N GLN A 567 -15.63 29.48 -8.96
CA GLN A 567 -14.91 28.93 -7.82
C GLN A 567 -14.99 27.39 -7.75
N GLY A 568 -13.86 26.73 -7.84
CA GLY A 568 -13.68 25.33 -7.45
C GLY A 568 -12.86 25.22 -6.16
N ASN A 569 -13.54 24.98 -5.04
CA ASN A 569 -12.94 24.61 -3.76
C ASN A 569 -12.18 23.28 -3.88
N ILE A 570 -10.88 23.30 -3.69
CA ILE A 570 -10.09 22.10 -3.40
C ILE A 570 -9.74 22.15 -1.92
N GLN A 571 -10.34 21.27 -1.14
CA GLN A 571 -9.96 21.00 0.25
C GLN A 571 -8.66 20.19 0.27
N ASP A 572 -7.59 20.81 0.72
CA ASP A 572 -6.38 20.10 1.17
C ASP A 572 -6.58 19.61 2.61
N ASN A 573 -6.69 18.30 2.77
CA ASN A 573 -6.57 17.62 4.05
C ASN A 573 -5.11 17.20 4.26
N ASN A 574 -4.31 18.01 4.93
CA ASN A 574 -3.16 17.55 5.69
C ASN A 574 -2.89 18.58 6.80
N GLY A 575 -3.43 18.30 7.98
CA GLY A 575 -3.10 19.04 9.19
C GLY A 575 -1.81 18.52 9.81
N GLU A 576 -0.78 19.32 9.82
CA GLU A 576 0.22 19.35 10.88
C GLU A 576 0.75 20.78 11.05
N ALA A 577 0.93 21.14 12.32
CA ALA A 577 1.05 22.48 12.83
C ALA A 577 2.23 23.27 12.25
N GLU A 578 1.96 24.43 11.68
CA GLU A 578 2.92 25.51 11.44
C GLU A 578 3.39 26.09 12.77
N GLN A 579 4.68 25.92 13.07
CA GLN A 579 5.37 26.78 14.04
C GLN A 579 5.68 28.10 13.36
N GLY A 580 5.21 29.17 13.98
CA GLY A 580 5.18 30.53 13.47
C GLY A 580 6.47 31.03 12.83
N VAL A 581 6.35 31.42 11.58
CA VAL A 581 7.32 32.25 10.86
C VAL A 581 7.18 33.68 11.40
N PRO A 582 8.27 34.39 11.76
CA PRO A 582 8.18 35.78 12.17
C PRO A 582 7.63 36.63 11.03
N GLN A 583 6.48 37.23 11.24
CA GLN A 583 5.94 38.22 10.32
C GLN A 583 6.85 39.46 10.30
N ASN A 584 7.17 39.91 9.05
CA ASN A 584 7.67 41.23 8.71
C ASN A 584 9.13 41.59 9.04
N ILE A 585 10.02 41.41 8.03
CA ILE A 585 11.16 42.33 7.88
C ILE A 585 11.14 43.07 6.55
N TYR A 586 10.45 42.61 5.51
CA TYR A 586 10.23 43.34 4.25
C TYR A 586 8.83 43.04 3.72
N SER A 587 7.94 44.04 3.82
CA SER A 587 6.61 43.94 3.18
C SER A 587 6.76 43.98 1.66
N PRO A 588 5.80 43.43 0.89
CA PRO A 588 5.72 43.62 -0.56
C PRO A 588 5.88 45.08 -0.97
N GLU A 589 5.41 46.01 -0.13
CA GLU A 589 5.53 47.46 -0.30
C GLU A 589 6.96 47.96 -0.22
N ALA A 590 7.85 47.38 0.61
CA ALA A 590 9.26 47.75 0.68
C ALA A 590 10.06 47.25 -0.53
N LEU A 591 9.75 46.07 -1.06
CA LEU A 591 10.28 45.57 -2.33
C LEU A 591 9.73 46.42 -3.50
N MET A 592 8.42 46.73 -3.50
CA MET A 592 7.74 47.60 -4.47
C MET A 592 8.35 49.01 -4.44
N LEU A 593 8.66 49.58 -3.25
CA LEU A 593 9.27 50.90 -3.14
C LEU A 593 10.72 50.92 -3.64
N ALA A 594 11.48 49.80 -3.42
CA ALA A 594 12.82 49.62 -3.96
C ALA A 594 12.77 49.47 -5.49
N LEU A 595 11.85 48.67 -6.04
CA LEU A 595 11.65 48.46 -7.48
C LEU A 595 11.08 49.67 -8.21
N LEU A 596 10.18 50.46 -7.56
CA LEU A 596 9.67 51.75 -8.11
C LEU A 596 10.72 52.84 -8.15
N LYS A 597 11.67 52.87 -7.21
CA LYS A 597 12.84 53.76 -7.24
C LYS A 597 13.78 53.41 -8.40
N MET A 598 13.86 52.16 -8.79
CA MET A 598 14.63 51.68 -9.97
C MET A 598 13.97 52.17 -11.30
N GLY A 599 12.63 52.26 -11.38
CA GLY A 599 11.89 52.69 -12.58
C GLY A 599 11.86 54.21 -12.83
N GLN A 600 12.27 55.06 -11.90
CA GLN A 600 12.27 56.52 -12.07
C GLN A 600 13.55 57.11 -12.69
N GLY A 601 14.55 56.28 -12.94
CA GLY A 601 15.83 56.69 -13.56
C GLY A 601 15.81 56.87 -15.08
N PHE A 602 14.71 56.55 -15.79
CA PHE A 602 14.60 56.74 -17.25
C PHE A 602 13.62 57.88 -17.57
N LYS A 603 14.12 59.10 -17.57
CA LYS A 603 13.61 60.21 -18.35
C LYS A 603 14.63 60.71 -19.35
#